data_3aac469a4f12938db51a4a1d7ed892ef
#
_entry.id   3aac469a4f12938db51a4a1d7ed892ef
#
_cell.length_a   1.000
_cell.length_b   1.000
_cell.length_c   1.000
_cell.angle_alpha   90.00
_cell.angle_beta   90.00
_cell.angle_gamma   90.00
#
_symmetry.space_group_name_H-M   'P 1'
#
loop_
_entity.id
_entity.type
_entity.pdbx_description
1 polymer ?
#
loop_
_entity_poly.entity_id
_entity_poly.type
_entity_poly.pdbx_seq_one_letter_code
_entity_poly.pdbx_strand_id
1 'polypeptide(L)'
;LDSGQNPPGGVRIHYWLAEQPDGDITLSFLDKDGAEIKAFTSAEPESESDDGPPEAHLTKTAGLNRFDWNIRYADAHKVPGDKTTTGALTGPKAPPGTYSVRLTVGDQSQTEEFELVKHPLVEATQEDLDAQFDMLMTLRDKLSETHDNVNRLRSVRDQVTEWSKRAAGATTSDTVSQSAEALNKKLSDIEAVLIQTDYKGARDRLTLPVTLNGKLAGLIPVVAVGDFAPPQQTYEVFRVFGERLDAQFQALEQVIDEDVAQFDTLVHELEVPAIVPRTAE
;
A
#
# COMPACT_ATOMS: atom_id res chain seq x y z
N LEU A 1 26.51 -32.22 -2.40
CA LEU A 1 25.88 -32.45 -1.10
C LEU A 1 24.38 -32.47 -1.33
N ASP A 2 23.78 -33.68 -1.20
CA ASP A 2 22.34 -33.90 -1.25
C ASP A 2 21.68 -33.41 0.05
N SER A 3 21.63 -32.09 0.25
CA SER A 3 20.79 -31.55 1.31
C SER A 3 19.36 -31.47 0.80
N GLY A 4 18.43 -32.12 1.50
CA GLY A 4 17.01 -32.01 1.22
C GLY A 4 16.56 -30.54 1.23
N GLN A 5 15.69 -30.18 0.29
CA GLN A 5 15.05 -28.85 0.32
C GLN A 5 13.96 -28.84 1.38
N ASN A 6 13.83 -27.73 2.09
CA ASN A 6 12.68 -27.53 2.97
C ASN A 6 11.38 -27.53 2.16
N PRO A 7 10.26 -28.05 2.72
CA PRO A 7 8.97 -27.88 2.07
C PRO A 7 8.73 -26.40 1.78
N PRO A 8 8.05 -26.05 0.67
CA PRO A 8 7.69 -24.67 0.40
C PRO A 8 6.81 -24.14 1.53
N GLY A 9 7.07 -22.90 1.94
CA GLY A 9 6.22 -22.24 2.92
C GLY A 9 4.88 -21.84 2.31
N GLY A 10 3.77 -22.04 3.05
CA GLY A 10 2.45 -21.65 2.60
C GLY A 10 1.58 -22.81 2.11
N VAL A 11 0.55 -22.49 1.33
CA VAL A 11 -0.43 -23.46 0.80
C VAL A 11 -0.15 -23.72 -0.68
N ARG A 12 0.00 -24.99 -1.02
CA ARG A 12 0.20 -25.41 -2.41
C ARG A 12 -1.14 -25.75 -3.04
N ILE A 13 -1.47 -25.07 -4.12
CA ILE A 13 -2.66 -25.25 -4.92
C ILE A 13 -2.27 -25.94 -6.23
N HIS A 14 -3.00 -27.00 -6.58
CA HIS A 14 -2.94 -27.63 -7.89
C HIS A 14 -4.26 -27.41 -8.60
N TYR A 15 -4.22 -26.94 -9.83
CA TYR A 15 -5.39 -26.80 -10.68
C TYR A 15 -5.10 -27.37 -12.07
N TRP A 16 -6.14 -27.91 -12.68
CA TRP A 16 -6.04 -28.58 -13.98
C TRP A 16 -6.88 -27.83 -15.01
N LEU A 17 -6.28 -27.57 -16.16
CA LEU A 17 -6.92 -26.92 -17.28
C LEU A 17 -6.97 -27.89 -18.46
N ALA A 18 -8.16 -28.11 -19.05
CA ALA A 18 -8.33 -29.02 -20.19
C ALA A 18 -7.54 -28.52 -21.40
N GLU A 19 -7.51 -27.23 -21.60
CA GLU A 19 -6.80 -26.52 -22.66
C GLU A 19 -6.23 -25.19 -22.11
N GLN A 20 -5.33 -24.59 -22.85
CA GLN A 20 -4.82 -23.26 -22.49
C GLN A 20 -5.91 -22.21 -22.77
N PRO A 21 -6.38 -21.46 -21.77
CA PRO A 21 -7.35 -20.39 -21.97
C PRO A 21 -6.79 -19.25 -22.83
N ASP A 22 -7.61 -18.68 -23.71
CA ASP A 22 -7.24 -17.50 -24.50
C ASP A 22 -7.09 -16.25 -23.62
N GLY A 23 -7.98 -16.09 -22.61
CA GLY A 23 -7.96 -15.00 -21.66
C GLY A 23 -7.11 -15.30 -20.42
N ASP A 24 -7.06 -14.33 -19.51
CA ASP A 24 -6.39 -14.49 -18.23
C ASP A 24 -7.24 -15.29 -17.25
N ILE A 25 -6.57 -15.96 -16.33
CA ILE A 25 -7.17 -16.68 -15.22
C ILE A 25 -6.86 -15.97 -13.92
N THR A 26 -7.73 -16.12 -12.93
CA THR A 26 -7.56 -15.52 -11.59
C THR A 26 -7.72 -16.60 -10.52
N LEU A 27 -6.87 -16.54 -9.52
CA LEU A 27 -6.93 -17.37 -8.32
C LEU A 27 -7.09 -16.44 -7.11
N SER A 28 -8.30 -16.41 -6.53
CA SER A 28 -8.64 -15.58 -5.37
C SER A 28 -8.65 -16.42 -4.10
N PHE A 29 -7.97 -15.94 -3.06
CA PHE A 29 -8.04 -16.49 -1.72
C PHE A 29 -9.07 -15.73 -0.91
N LEU A 30 -9.95 -16.43 -0.23
CA LEU A 30 -11.08 -15.88 0.50
C LEU A 30 -11.01 -16.33 1.96
N ASP A 31 -11.44 -15.45 2.86
CA ASP A 31 -11.62 -15.78 4.27
C ASP A 31 -12.90 -16.61 4.50
N LYS A 32 -13.14 -16.97 5.75
CA LYS A 32 -14.33 -17.73 6.18
C LYS A 32 -15.66 -17.06 5.85
N ASP A 33 -15.69 -15.75 5.68
CA ASP A 33 -16.88 -14.95 5.38
C ASP A 33 -17.03 -14.69 3.88
N GLY A 34 -16.08 -15.21 3.08
CA GLY A 34 -16.05 -15.08 1.63
C GLY A 34 -15.46 -13.76 1.13
N ALA A 35 -14.88 -12.94 2.02
CA ALA A 35 -14.17 -11.73 1.62
C ALA A 35 -12.81 -12.06 1.00
N GLU A 36 -12.44 -11.34 -0.07
CA GLU A 36 -11.20 -11.57 -0.77
C GLU A 36 -10.00 -11.09 0.05
N ILE A 37 -9.07 -12.00 0.30
CA ILE A 37 -7.80 -11.73 0.99
C ILE A 37 -6.77 -11.19 0.00
N LYS A 38 -6.62 -11.90 -1.11
CA LYS A 38 -5.70 -11.57 -2.21
C LYS A 38 -6.07 -12.36 -3.46
N ALA A 39 -5.93 -11.73 -4.61
CA ALA A 39 -6.05 -12.38 -5.91
C ALA A 39 -4.72 -12.39 -6.66
N PHE A 40 -4.52 -13.41 -7.48
CA PHE A 40 -3.38 -13.55 -8.38
C PHE A 40 -3.91 -13.81 -9.78
N THR A 41 -3.19 -13.32 -10.79
CA THR A 41 -3.60 -13.44 -12.20
C THR A 41 -2.49 -14.04 -13.06
N SER A 42 -2.88 -14.54 -14.23
CA SER A 42 -1.95 -14.93 -15.29
C SER A 42 -1.60 -13.78 -16.25
N ALA A 43 -2.21 -12.60 -16.07
CA ALA A 43 -1.86 -11.42 -16.86
C ALA A 43 -0.41 -11.00 -16.58
N GLU A 44 0.32 -10.62 -17.63
CA GLU A 44 1.64 -10.02 -17.44
C GLU A 44 1.49 -8.63 -16.78
N PRO A 45 2.38 -8.26 -15.84
CA PRO A 45 2.33 -6.94 -15.21
C PRO A 45 2.51 -5.84 -16.26
N GLU A 46 1.71 -4.80 -16.18
CA GLU A 46 1.77 -3.66 -17.11
C GLU A 46 3.10 -2.91 -17.05
N SER A 47 3.87 -3.07 -15.99
CA SER A 47 5.23 -2.51 -15.85
C SER A 47 6.06 -3.35 -14.89
N GLU A 48 7.36 -3.52 -15.18
CA GLU A 48 8.33 -3.98 -14.19
C GLU A 48 8.44 -2.89 -13.12
N SER A 49 7.88 -3.13 -11.94
CA SER A 49 8.08 -2.23 -10.82
C SER A 49 9.52 -2.36 -10.33
N ASP A 50 10.28 -1.27 -10.38
CA ASP A 50 11.68 -1.21 -9.88
C ASP A 50 11.77 -1.44 -8.35
N ASP A 51 10.65 -1.49 -7.65
CA ASP A 51 10.55 -1.49 -6.19
C ASP A 51 10.01 -2.81 -5.63
N GLY A 52 10.70 -3.92 -5.85
CA GLY A 52 10.41 -5.16 -5.13
C GLY A 52 10.47 -6.43 -5.99
N PRO A 53 10.39 -7.62 -5.38
CA PRO A 53 10.33 -8.87 -6.13
C PRO A 53 9.06 -8.91 -6.98
N PRO A 54 9.11 -9.48 -8.21
CA PRO A 54 7.95 -9.58 -9.07
C PRO A 54 6.81 -10.32 -8.35
N GLU A 55 5.60 -9.87 -8.59
CA GLU A 55 4.41 -10.54 -8.05
C GLU A 55 4.30 -11.96 -8.63
N ALA A 56 3.87 -12.92 -7.79
CA ALA A 56 3.75 -14.29 -8.23
C ALA A 56 2.65 -14.41 -9.30
N HIS A 57 3.00 -14.98 -10.46
CA HIS A 57 2.10 -15.18 -11.59
C HIS A 57 1.52 -16.59 -11.63
N LEU A 58 0.28 -16.70 -12.13
CA LEU A 58 -0.34 -17.98 -12.43
C LEU A 58 0.16 -18.52 -13.78
N THR A 59 0.44 -19.82 -13.82
CA THR A 59 0.60 -20.52 -15.10
C THR A 59 -0.78 -20.91 -15.63
N LYS A 60 -1.00 -20.80 -16.96
CA LYS A 60 -2.28 -21.19 -17.62
C LYS A 60 -2.08 -22.20 -18.74
N THR A 61 -1.12 -23.12 -18.56
CA THR A 61 -0.88 -24.19 -19.56
C THR A 61 -1.93 -25.30 -19.46
N ALA A 62 -2.22 -25.96 -20.59
CA ALA A 62 -3.04 -27.16 -20.58
C ALA A 62 -2.41 -28.23 -19.67
N GLY A 63 -3.23 -28.93 -18.90
CA GLY A 63 -2.79 -29.93 -17.93
C GLY A 63 -2.71 -29.40 -16.49
N LEU A 64 -1.82 -30.01 -15.70
CA LEU A 64 -1.67 -29.70 -14.27
C LEU A 64 -0.79 -28.46 -14.07
N ASN A 65 -1.34 -27.47 -13.39
CA ASN A 65 -0.67 -26.27 -12.96
C ASN A 65 -0.49 -26.25 -11.44
N ARG A 66 0.45 -25.44 -10.95
CA ARG A 66 0.74 -25.29 -9.53
C ARG A 66 0.94 -23.82 -9.17
N PHE A 67 0.39 -23.43 -8.03
CA PHE A 67 0.64 -22.15 -7.39
C PHE A 67 0.91 -22.35 -5.90
N ASP A 68 1.90 -21.65 -5.34
CA ASP A 68 2.22 -21.69 -3.91
C ASP A 68 1.86 -20.33 -3.29
N TRP A 69 0.76 -20.28 -2.48
CA TRP A 69 0.34 -19.09 -1.76
C TRP A 69 1.12 -18.95 -0.45
N ASN A 70 1.72 -17.81 -0.23
CA ASN A 70 2.51 -17.50 0.95
C ASN A 70 1.69 -17.18 2.22
N ILE A 71 0.39 -17.47 2.22
CA ILE A 71 -0.58 -17.22 3.28
C ILE A 71 -0.67 -15.76 3.73
N ARG A 72 -0.36 -14.79 2.85
CA ARG A 72 -0.40 -13.38 3.21
C ARG A 72 -1.58 -12.66 2.59
N TYR A 73 -2.10 -11.73 3.38
CA TYR A 73 -3.02 -10.71 2.92
C TYR A 73 -2.33 -9.72 1.98
N ALA A 74 -3.11 -8.86 1.35
CA ALA A 74 -2.58 -7.81 0.50
C ALA A 74 -1.64 -6.89 1.28
N ASP A 75 -0.60 -6.42 0.61
CA ASP A 75 0.38 -5.50 1.16
C ASP A 75 -0.23 -4.12 1.45
N ALA A 76 0.41 -3.32 2.29
CA ALA A 76 0.07 -1.92 2.44
C ALA A 76 0.35 -1.14 1.13
N HIS A 77 -0.42 -0.09 0.88
CA HIS A 77 -0.22 0.78 -0.26
C HIS A 77 1.16 1.43 -0.25
N LYS A 78 1.73 1.67 -1.43
CA LYS A 78 3.07 2.24 -1.59
C LYS A 78 3.01 3.75 -1.80
N VAL A 79 4.06 4.44 -1.36
CA VAL A 79 4.41 5.78 -1.83
C VAL A 79 5.58 5.63 -2.79
N PRO A 80 5.45 6.03 -4.06
CA PRO A 80 6.54 5.93 -5.02
C PRO A 80 7.82 6.62 -4.51
N GLY A 81 8.94 5.89 -4.56
CA GLY A 81 10.24 6.36 -4.09
C GLY A 81 10.43 6.41 -2.57
N ASP A 82 9.47 5.94 -1.75
CA ASP A 82 9.64 5.87 -0.29
C ASP A 82 10.70 4.82 0.09
N LYS A 83 11.62 5.23 0.98
CA LYS A 83 12.67 4.39 1.55
C LYS A 83 12.56 4.23 3.07
N THR A 84 11.52 4.78 3.67
CA THR A 84 11.33 4.83 5.13
C THR A 84 10.65 3.58 5.66
N THR A 85 9.80 2.94 4.86
CA THR A 85 8.97 1.79 5.24
C THR A 85 9.44 0.45 4.65
N THR A 86 10.70 0.38 4.19
CA THR A 86 11.28 -0.81 3.54
C THR A 86 11.03 -2.08 4.35
N GLY A 87 10.34 -3.06 3.76
CA GLY A 87 10.03 -4.35 4.37
C GLY A 87 8.81 -4.38 5.29
N ALA A 88 8.25 -3.22 5.68
CA ALA A 88 7.06 -3.14 6.53
C ALA A 88 5.74 -3.12 5.75
N LEU A 89 5.78 -3.06 4.42
CA LEU A 89 4.57 -3.02 3.59
C LEU A 89 3.93 -4.39 3.41
N THR A 90 4.68 -5.46 3.60
CA THR A 90 4.20 -6.83 3.39
C THR A 90 3.01 -7.14 4.27
N GLY A 91 1.93 -7.63 3.65
CA GLY A 91 0.68 -7.98 4.33
C GLY A 91 0.86 -9.03 5.43
N PRO A 92 0.02 -9.01 6.47
CA PRO A 92 0.03 -10.00 7.54
C PRO A 92 -0.19 -11.42 7.01
N LYS A 93 0.34 -12.41 7.75
CA LYS A 93 0.00 -13.81 7.48
C LYS A 93 -1.40 -14.11 7.99
N ALA A 94 -2.14 -14.90 7.23
CA ALA A 94 -3.43 -15.45 7.65
C ALA A 94 -3.27 -16.30 8.92
N PRO A 95 -4.09 -16.11 9.96
CA PRO A 95 -4.09 -16.94 11.15
C PRO A 95 -4.62 -18.34 10.85
N PRO A 96 -4.44 -19.32 11.74
CA PRO A 96 -5.09 -20.63 11.62
C PRO A 96 -6.62 -20.46 11.51
N GLY A 97 -7.25 -21.21 10.61
CA GLY A 97 -8.68 -21.11 10.34
C GLY A 97 -9.09 -21.68 9.00
N THR A 98 -10.35 -21.54 8.66
CA THR A 98 -10.94 -22.00 7.39
C THR A 98 -10.87 -20.89 6.34
N TYR A 99 -10.47 -21.27 5.14
CA TYR A 99 -10.30 -20.41 3.98
C TYR A 99 -10.83 -21.10 2.73
N SER A 100 -11.03 -20.30 1.68
CA SER A 100 -11.38 -20.86 0.37
C SER A 100 -10.44 -20.32 -0.70
N VAL A 101 -10.25 -21.11 -1.74
CA VAL A 101 -9.56 -20.70 -2.97
C VAL A 101 -10.53 -20.81 -4.14
N ARG A 102 -10.64 -19.74 -4.94
CA ARG A 102 -11.50 -19.67 -6.12
C ARG A 102 -10.65 -19.50 -7.37
N LEU A 103 -10.72 -20.45 -8.28
CA LEU A 103 -10.17 -20.33 -9.63
C LEU A 103 -11.26 -19.80 -10.56
N THR A 104 -10.96 -18.76 -11.33
CA THR A 104 -11.84 -18.18 -12.35
C THR A 104 -11.16 -18.23 -13.70
N VAL A 105 -11.88 -18.78 -14.71
CA VAL A 105 -11.46 -18.89 -16.11
C VAL A 105 -12.61 -18.42 -16.99
N GLY A 106 -12.48 -17.23 -17.59
CA GLY A 106 -13.59 -16.58 -18.28
C GLY A 106 -14.81 -16.40 -17.35
N ASP A 107 -15.96 -16.92 -17.76
CA ASP A 107 -17.22 -16.82 -17.00
C ASP A 107 -17.42 -18.00 -16.00
N GLN A 108 -16.46 -18.91 -15.91
CA GLN A 108 -16.55 -20.08 -15.04
C GLN A 108 -15.69 -19.91 -13.80
N SER A 109 -16.20 -20.36 -12.65
CA SER A 109 -15.43 -20.38 -11.41
C SER A 109 -15.68 -21.66 -10.62
N GLN A 110 -14.62 -22.13 -9.95
CA GLN A 110 -14.67 -23.23 -9.01
C GLN A 110 -14.05 -22.78 -7.68
N THR A 111 -14.68 -23.15 -6.57
CA THR A 111 -14.21 -22.78 -5.22
C THR A 111 -14.02 -24.05 -4.39
N GLU A 112 -12.89 -24.14 -3.70
CA GLU A 112 -12.55 -25.23 -2.79
C GLU A 112 -12.16 -24.65 -1.43
N GLU A 113 -12.63 -25.30 -0.36
CA GLU A 113 -12.33 -24.94 1.02
C GLU A 113 -11.08 -25.67 1.52
N PHE A 114 -10.29 -25.02 2.37
CA PHE A 114 -9.14 -25.63 3.03
C PHE A 114 -8.94 -25.01 4.42
N GLU A 115 -8.18 -25.71 5.27
CA GLU A 115 -7.86 -25.26 6.64
C GLU A 115 -6.37 -24.94 6.78
N LEU A 116 -6.08 -23.80 7.40
CA LEU A 116 -4.75 -23.49 7.93
C LEU A 116 -4.70 -23.96 9.38
N VAL A 117 -3.85 -24.93 9.67
CA VAL A 117 -3.70 -25.46 11.02
C VAL A 117 -2.52 -24.81 11.74
N LYS A 118 -2.70 -24.58 13.04
CA LYS A 118 -1.64 -24.09 13.92
C LYS A 118 -0.51 -25.11 14.01
N HIS A 119 0.74 -24.65 13.93
CA HIS A 119 1.88 -25.53 14.13
C HIS A 119 1.85 -26.14 15.56
N PRO A 120 2.04 -27.46 15.73
CA PRO A 120 1.84 -28.13 17.01
C PRO A 120 2.75 -27.68 18.16
N LEU A 121 3.89 -27.03 17.85
CA LEU A 121 4.80 -26.45 18.86
C LEU A 121 4.44 -25.00 19.25
N VAL A 122 3.43 -24.38 18.62
CA VAL A 122 2.97 -23.04 19.01
C VAL A 122 1.99 -23.17 20.17
N GLU A 123 2.35 -22.60 21.32
CA GLU A 123 1.54 -22.66 22.55
C GLU A 123 0.44 -21.59 22.60
N ALA A 124 0.56 -20.52 21.79
CA ALA A 124 -0.43 -19.44 21.73
C ALA A 124 -1.84 -20.00 21.44
N THR A 125 -2.83 -19.40 22.07
CA THR A 125 -4.24 -19.72 21.80
C THR A 125 -4.68 -19.17 20.45
N GLN A 126 -5.83 -19.61 19.93
CA GLN A 126 -6.41 -19.02 18.73
C GLN A 126 -6.70 -17.53 18.96
N GLU A 127 -7.22 -17.17 20.12
CA GLU A 127 -7.51 -15.78 20.51
C GLU A 127 -6.26 -14.88 20.50
N ASP A 128 -5.10 -15.40 20.94
CA ASP A 128 -3.83 -14.66 20.87
C ASP A 128 -3.40 -14.39 19.42
N LEU A 129 -3.53 -15.40 18.55
CA LEU A 129 -3.18 -15.30 17.14
C LEU A 129 -4.14 -14.39 16.37
N ASP A 130 -5.43 -14.46 16.68
CA ASP A 130 -6.43 -13.56 16.09
C ASP A 130 -6.19 -12.11 16.53
N ALA A 131 -5.92 -11.86 17.82
CA ALA A 131 -5.59 -10.53 18.32
C ALA A 131 -4.31 -9.96 17.68
N GLN A 132 -3.30 -10.81 17.46
CA GLN A 132 -2.08 -10.41 16.75
C GLN A 132 -2.38 -10.06 15.29
N PHE A 133 -3.17 -10.88 14.61
CA PHE A 133 -3.58 -10.65 13.23
C PHE A 133 -4.38 -9.36 13.09
N ASP A 134 -5.39 -9.14 13.93
CA ASP A 134 -6.22 -7.94 13.92
C ASP A 134 -5.39 -6.66 14.12
N MET A 135 -4.40 -6.71 15.02
CA MET A 135 -3.49 -5.59 15.24
C MET A 135 -2.60 -5.34 14.01
N LEU A 136 -2.09 -6.39 13.38
CA LEU A 136 -1.28 -6.27 12.15
C LEU A 136 -2.11 -5.74 10.98
N MET A 137 -3.37 -6.17 10.83
CA MET A 137 -4.29 -5.63 9.84
C MET A 137 -4.56 -4.14 10.09
N THR A 138 -4.84 -3.78 11.34
CA THR A 138 -5.05 -2.39 11.74
C THR A 138 -3.84 -1.50 11.42
N LEU A 139 -2.62 -1.98 11.68
CA LEU A 139 -1.38 -1.29 11.35
C LEU A 139 -1.19 -1.15 9.84
N ARG A 140 -1.43 -2.23 9.07
CA ARG A 140 -1.35 -2.23 7.60
C ARG A 140 -2.32 -1.22 6.99
N ASP A 141 -3.57 -1.22 7.47
CA ASP A 141 -4.63 -0.35 6.94
C ASP A 141 -4.34 1.12 7.25
N LYS A 142 -3.89 1.42 8.48
CA LYS A 142 -3.50 2.78 8.86
C LYS A 142 -2.25 3.26 8.11
N LEU A 143 -1.33 2.36 7.78
CA LEU A 143 -0.18 2.68 6.95
C LEU A 143 -0.61 2.95 5.50
N SER A 144 -1.54 2.16 4.94
CA SER A 144 -2.12 2.38 3.62
C SER A 144 -2.83 3.73 3.55
N GLU A 145 -3.68 4.05 4.52
CA GLU A 145 -4.36 5.35 4.63
C GLU A 145 -3.35 6.52 4.67
N THR A 146 -2.26 6.35 5.42
CA THR A 146 -1.20 7.36 5.49
C THR A 146 -0.54 7.56 4.12
N HIS A 147 -0.24 6.48 3.42
CA HIS A 147 0.39 6.52 2.11
C HIS A 147 -0.54 7.08 1.03
N ASP A 148 -1.83 6.76 1.09
CA ASP A 148 -2.83 7.33 0.17
C ASP A 148 -2.95 8.84 0.35
N ASN A 149 -2.94 9.33 1.60
CA ASN A 149 -2.94 10.76 1.88
C ASN A 149 -1.65 11.46 1.38
N VAL A 150 -0.48 10.82 1.51
CA VAL A 150 0.78 11.33 0.93
C VAL A 150 0.72 11.38 -0.59
N ASN A 151 0.23 10.32 -1.24
CA ASN A 151 0.08 10.27 -2.70
C ASN A 151 -0.90 11.34 -3.21
N ARG A 152 -2.03 11.51 -2.52
CA ARG A 152 -3.03 12.56 -2.82
C ARG A 152 -2.43 13.95 -2.69
N LEU A 153 -1.74 14.22 -1.59
CA LEU A 153 -1.03 15.49 -1.34
C LEU A 153 -0.04 15.81 -2.48
N ARG A 154 0.77 14.83 -2.87
CA ARG A 154 1.74 15.00 -3.96
C ARG A 154 1.05 15.28 -5.28
N SER A 155 -0.03 14.57 -5.59
CA SER A 155 -0.83 14.80 -6.79
C SER A 155 -1.41 16.23 -6.83
N VAL A 156 -1.93 16.73 -5.71
CA VAL A 156 -2.41 18.12 -5.60
C VAL A 156 -1.28 19.11 -5.83
N ARG A 157 -0.13 18.91 -5.18
CA ARG A 157 1.04 19.79 -5.33
C ARG A 157 1.55 19.85 -6.76
N ASP A 158 1.58 18.70 -7.45
CA ASP A 158 2.00 18.64 -8.84
C ASP A 158 1.06 19.43 -9.76
N GLN A 159 -0.26 19.32 -9.56
CA GLN A 159 -1.26 20.07 -10.30
C GLN A 159 -1.12 21.58 -10.05
N VAL A 160 -0.99 22.01 -8.80
CA VAL A 160 -0.78 23.42 -8.44
C VAL A 160 0.49 23.96 -9.08
N THR A 161 1.57 23.19 -9.09
CA THR A 161 2.84 23.55 -9.72
C THR A 161 2.69 23.67 -11.25
N GLU A 162 1.94 22.77 -11.89
CA GLU A 162 1.68 22.85 -13.32
C GLU A 162 0.84 24.09 -13.71
N TRP A 163 -0.15 24.47 -12.91
CA TRP A 163 -0.92 25.69 -13.12
C TRP A 163 -0.05 26.95 -12.96
N SER A 164 0.83 26.99 -11.95
CA SER A 164 1.79 28.10 -11.81
C SER A 164 2.70 28.24 -13.03
N LYS A 165 3.22 27.11 -13.57
CA LYS A 165 4.01 27.13 -14.82
C LYS A 165 3.23 27.62 -16.05
N ARG A 166 1.93 27.32 -16.13
CA ARG A 166 1.07 27.79 -17.24
C ARG A 166 0.84 29.29 -17.17
N ALA A 167 0.75 29.85 -15.97
CA ALA A 167 0.63 31.29 -15.78
C ALA A 167 1.94 32.05 -16.07
N ALA A 168 3.08 31.36 -16.19
CA ALA A 168 4.38 32.00 -16.46
C ALA A 168 4.37 32.76 -17.79
N GLY A 169 4.77 34.05 -17.73
CA GLY A 169 4.77 34.92 -18.92
C GLY A 169 3.52 35.78 -19.08
N ALA A 170 2.46 35.57 -18.30
CA ALA A 170 1.30 36.45 -18.23
C ALA A 170 1.54 37.59 -17.21
N THR A 171 0.78 38.68 -17.33
CA THR A 171 0.80 39.80 -16.36
C THR A 171 0.35 39.40 -14.97
N THR A 172 -0.34 38.28 -14.85
CA THR A 172 -0.89 37.67 -13.65
C THR A 172 0.04 36.63 -13.01
N SER A 173 1.19 36.35 -13.64
CA SER A 173 2.14 35.30 -13.25
C SER A 173 2.56 35.38 -11.77
N ASP A 174 2.87 36.58 -11.28
CA ASP A 174 3.37 36.76 -9.90
C ASP A 174 2.30 36.38 -8.86
N THR A 175 1.05 36.73 -9.10
CA THR A 175 -0.08 36.43 -8.18
C THR A 175 -0.35 34.93 -8.10
N VAL A 176 -0.39 34.24 -9.25
CA VAL A 176 -0.57 32.79 -9.29
C VAL A 176 0.62 32.08 -8.67
N SER A 177 1.85 32.52 -8.95
CA SER A 177 3.06 31.91 -8.40
C SER A 177 3.12 32.03 -6.88
N GLN A 178 2.84 33.22 -6.31
CA GLN A 178 2.81 33.44 -4.86
C GLN A 178 1.74 32.57 -4.17
N SER A 179 0.54 32.47 -4.77
CA SER A 179 -0.52 31.62 -4.24
C SER A 179 -0.14 30.13 -4.29
N ALA A 180 0.46 29.68 -5.41
CA ALA A 180 0.95 28.31 -5.57
C ALA A 180 2.06 27.98 -4.56
N GLU A 181 3.00 28.90 -4.33
CA GLU A 181 4.08 28.74 -3.34
C GLU A 181 3.53 28.62 -1.91
N ALA A 182 2.56 29.47 -1.55
CA ALA A 182 1.93 29.42 -0.23
C ALA A 182 1.19 28.10 0.00
N LEU A 183 0.43 27.63 -1.01
CA LEU A 183 -0.28 26.36 -0.96
C LEU A 183 0.70 25.17 -0.91
N ASN A 184 1.70 25.15 -1.77
CA ASN A 184 2.73 24.11 -1.79
C ASN A 184 3.52 24.05 -0.49
N LYS A 185 3.73 25.18 0.18
CA LYS A 185 4.36 25.20 1.51
C LYS A 185 3.49 24.50 2.54
N LYS A 186 2.18 24.79 2.60
CA LYS A 186 1.25 24.10 3.53
C LYS A 186 1.25 22.60 3.31
N LEU A 187 1.17 22.15 2.05
CA LEU A 187 1.23 20.74 1.68
C LEU A 187 2.55 20.10 2.11
N SER A 188 3.67 20.80 1.90
CA SER A 188 5.00 20.30 2.30
C SER A 188 5.18 20.23 3.83
N ASP A 189 4.60 21.17 4.57
CA ASP A 189 4.61 21.15 6.03
C ASP A 189 3.85 19.93 6.59
N ILE A 190 2.72 19.54 5.98
CA ILE A 190 1.97 18.30 6.29
C ILE A 190 2.79 17.06 5.90
N GLU A 191 3.34 17.03 4.68
CA GLU A 191 4.14 15.91 4.18
C GLU A 191 5.32 15.61 5.10
N ALA A 192 6.03 16.64 5.56
CA ALA A 192 7.20 16.49 6.42
C ALA A 192 6.91 15.85 7.79
N VAL A 193 5.65 15.91 8.26
CA VAL A 193 5.22 15.21 9.48
C VAL A 193 4.88 13.75 9.17
N LEU A 194 4.27 13.50 8.02
CA LEU A 194 3.81 12.17 7.59
C LEU A 194 4.97 11.27 7.17
N ILE A 195 5.84 11.76 6.25
CA ILE A 195 6.89 10.97 5.63
C ILE A 195 8.21 11.73 5.56
N GLN A 196 9.33 11.03 5.72
CA GLN A 196 10.66 11.60 5.57
C GLN A 196 11.10 11.58 4.10
N THR A 197 11.15 12.75 3.47
CA THR A 197 11.47 12.91 2.05
C THR A 197 12.98 12.95 1.75
N ASP A 198 13.82 13.18 2.76
CA ASP A 198 15.26 13.34 2.57
C ASP A 198 16.05 12.03 2.63
N TYR A 199 15.37 10.90 2.89
CA TYR A 199 16.03 9.59 2.87
C TYR A 199 16.47 9.22 1.46
N LYS A 200 17.78 9.11 1.26
CA LYS A 200 18.41 8.64 0.02
C LYS A 200 18.85 7.17 0.12
N GLY A 201 19.01 6.68 1.33
CA GLY A 201 19.44 5.30 1.59
C GLY A 201 19.18 4.84 3.02
N ALA A 202 19.38 3.54 3.26
CA ALA A 202 19.06 2.89 4.53
C ALA A 202 19.81 3.44 5.76
N ARG A 203 20.95 4.12 5.56
CA ARG A 203 21.75 4.70 6.65
C ARG A 203 21.22 6.05 7.13
N ASP A 204 20.41 6.72 6.35
CA ASP A 204 19.90 8.07 6.66
C ASP A 204 19.00 8.05 7.89
N ARG A 205 18.37 6.92 8.20
CA ARG A 205 17.62 6.70 9.45
C ARG A 205 18.45 6.88 10.72
N LEU A 206 19.78 6.86 10.62
CA LEU A 206 20.67 7.10 11.77
C LEU A 206 20.89 8.59 12.06
N THR A 207 20.62 9.45 11.10
CA THR A 207 20.89 10.89 11.16
C THR A 207 19.66 11.75 10.99
N LEU A 208 18.67 11.28 10.27
CA LEU A 208 17.41 11.99 10.03
C LEU A 208 16.29 11.46 10.94
N PRO A 209 15.37 12.32 11.37
CA PRO A 209 14.28 11.92 12.26
C PRO A 209 13.32 10.94 11.57
N VAL A 210 12.80 9.99 12.35
CA VAL A 210 11.74 9.08 11.91
C VAL A 210 10.40 9.79 12.02
N THR A 211 9.69 9.89 10.91
CA THR A 211 8.34 10.47 10.77
C THR A 211 7.22 9.48 11.11
N LEU A 212 5.97 9.91 11.01
CA LEU A 212 4.85 9.10 11.51
C LEU A 212 4.68 7.78 10.75
N ASN A 213 4.81 7.76 9.41
CA ASN A 213 4.75 6.51 8.65
C ASN A 213 5.83 5.51 9.08
N GLY A 214 7.06 5.98 9.25
CA GLY A 214 8.17 5.13 9.70
C GLY A 214 8.01 4.63 11.14
N LYS A 215 7.41 5.44 12.03
CA LYS A 215 7.07 5.01 13.40
C LYS A 215 5.98 3.96 13.41
N LEU A 216 4.94 4.16 12.60
CA LEU A 216 3.84 3.20 12.44
C LEU A 216 4.36 1.89 11.85
N ALA A 217 5.12 1.97 10.76
CA ALA A 217 5.76 0.80 10.15
C ALA A 217 6.68 0.05 11.11
N GLY A 218 7.33 0.78 12.04
CA GLY A 218 8.19 0.20 13.08
C GLY A 218 7.45 -0.65 14.13
N LEU A 219 6.12 -0.49 14.27
CA LEU A 219 5.32 -1.35 15.16
C LEU A 219 5.03 -2.73 14.53
N ILE A 220 4.97 -2.83 13.21
CA ILE A 220 4.65 -4.09 12.51
C ILE A 220 5.60 -5.22 12.91
N PRO A 221 6.93 -5.08 12.82
CA PRO A 221 7.84 -6.15 13.25
C PRO A 221 7.79 -6.42 14.77
N VAL A 222 7.41 -5.44 15.60
CA VAL A 222 7.25 -5.64 17.04
C VAL A 222 6.04 -6.53 17.32
N VAL A 223 4.93 -6.33 16.61
CA VAL A 223 3.73 -7.17 16.72
C VAL A 223 3.93 -8.54 16.07
N ALA A 224 4.65 -8.60 14.96
CA ALA A 224 4.86 -9.83 14.20
C ALA A 224 5.94 -10.77 14.78
N VAL A 225 6.65 -10.33 15.82
CA VAL A 225 7.68 -11.17 16.48
C VAL A 225 7.04 -12.21 17.39
N GLY A 226 7.24 -13.49 17.06
CA GLY A 226 6.66 -14.61 17.83
C GLY A 226 5.15 -14.81 17.60
N ASP A 227 4.60 -15.76 18.32
CA ASP A 227 3.19 -16.18 18.23
C ASP A 227 2.51 -15.89 19.57
N PHE A 228 2.08 -14.67 19.81
CA PHE A 228 1.42 -14.24 21.05
C PHE A 228 0.59 -12.97 20.83
N ALA A 229 -0.38 -12.71 21.71
CA ALA A 229 -1.17 -11.49 21.68
C ALA A 229 -0.29 -10.24 21.83
N PRO A 230 -0.59 -9.15 21.12
CA PRO A 230 0.14 -7.90 21.28
C PRO A 230 0.01 -7.37 22.72
N PRO A 231 1.09 -6.88 23.34
CA PRO A 231 1.02 -6.31 24.67
C PRO A 231 0.23 -4.99 24.67
N GLN A 232 -0.38 -4.64 25.78
CA GLN A 232 -1.20 -3.45 25.97
C GLN A 232 -0.50 -2.17 25.47
N GLN A 233 0.82 -2.06 25.67
CA GLN A 233 1.63 -0.93 25.27
C GLN A 233 1.61 -0.71 23.73
N THR A 234 1.47 -1.77 22.96
CA THR A 234 1.37 -1.65 21.48
C THR A 234 0.09 -0.91 21.09
N TYR A 235 -1.03 -1.23 21.69
CA TYR A 235 -2.30 -0.53 21.45
C TYR A 235 -2.24 0.93 21.88
N GLU A 236 -1.60 1.22 23.01
CA GLU A 236 -1.42 2.59 23.50
C GLU A 236 -0.55 3.43 22.54
N VAL A 237 0.57 2.87 22.07
CA VAL A 237 1.46 3.55 21.11
C VAL A 237 0.76 3.74 19.77
N PHE A 238 0.04 2.72 19.29
CA PHE A 238 -0.74 2.83 18.07
C PHE A 238 -1.79 3.94 18.16
N ARG A 239 -2.54 4.02 19.28
CA ARG A 239 -3.51 5.09 19.51
C ARG A 239 -2.87 6.48 19.42
N VAL A 240 -1.71 6.68 20.06
CA VAL A 240 -0.99 7.97 20.01
C VAL A 240 -0.52 8.33 18.59
N PHE A 241 -0.05 7.34 17.82
CA PHE A 241 0.33 7.60 16.43
C PHE A 241 -0.89 7.85 15.55
N GLY A 242 -1.97 7.10 15.74
CA GLY A 242 -3.24 7.28 15.05
C GLY A 242 -3.80 8.69 15.22
N GLU A 243 -3.94 9.16 16.45
CA GLU A 243 -4.40 10.52 16.77
C GLU A 243 -3.56 11.60 16.05
N ARG A 244 -2.24 11.41 15.99
CA ARG A 244 -1.34 12.36 15.32
C ARG A 244 -1.44 12.29 13.79
N LEU A 245 -1.68 11.11 13.22
CA LEU A 245 -1.94 10.92 11.80
C LEU A 245 -3.28 11.54 11.42
N ASP A 246 -4.34 11.27 12.18
CA ASP A 246 -5.67 11.82 11.94
C ASP A 246 -5.68 13.35 11.96
N ALA A 247 -4.90 13.97 12.85
CA ALA A 247 -4.74 15.43 12.86
C ALA A 247 -4.10 15.95 11.56
N GLN A 248 -3.14 15.22 10.96
CA GLN A 248 -2.55 15.60 9.67
C GLN A 248 -3.52 15.36 8.50
N PHE A 249 -4.30 14.29 8.55
CA PHE A 249 -5.31 14.01 7.53
C PHE A 249 -6.38 15.11 7.53
N GLN A 250 -6.86 15.53 8.70
CA GLN A 250 -7.79 16.64 8.83
C GLN A 250 -7.18 17.96 8.32
N ALA A 251 -5.91 18.24 8.62
CA ALA A 251 -5.23 19.41 8.09
C ALA A 251 -5.12 19.38 6.56
N LEU A 252 -4.87 18.20 5.97
CA LEU A 252 -4.84 18.02 4.51
C LEU A 252 -6.22 18.25 3.89
N GLU A 253 -7.28 17.68 4.47
CA GLU A 253 -8.65 17.92 3.98
C GLU A 253 -8.99 19.42 4.03
N GLN A 254 -8.65 20.11 5.14
CA GLN A 254 -8.88 21.55 5.22
C GLN A 254 -8.13 22.33 4.13
N VAL A 255 -6.88 22.00 3.87
CA VAL A 255 -6.09 22.64 2.79
C VAL A 255 -6.73 22.37 1.42
N ILE A 256 -7.26 21.16 1.19
CA ILE A 256 -7.94 20.82 -0.07
C ILE A 256 -9.26 21.59 -0.20
N ASP A 257 -10.08 21.59 0.84
CA ASP A 257 -11.42 22.22 0.80
C ASP A 257 -11.36 23.75 0.74
N GLU A 258 -10.37 24.37 1.39
CA GLU A 258 -10.26 25.83 1.49
C GLU A 258 -9.22 26.41 0.52
N ASP A 259 -7.96 26.00 0.64
CA ASP A 259 -6.84 26.62 -0.09
C ASP A 259 -6.79 26.21 -1.57
N VAL A 260 -7.04 24.94 -1.87
CA VAL A 260 -7.09 24.47 -3.26
C VAL A 260 -8.29 25.08 -3.98
N ALA A 261 -9.46 25.18 -3.32
CA ALA A 261 -10.63 25.82 -3.90
C ALA A 261 -10.41 27.32 -4.15
N GLN A 262 -9.70 28.02 -3.25
CA GLN A 262 -9.31 29.41 -3.46
C GLN A 262 -8.32 29.56 -4.63
N PHE A 263 -7.35 28.65 -4.73
CA PHE A 263 -6.38 28.65 -5.84
C PHE A 263 -7.07 28.37 -7.18
N ASP A 264 -8.00 27.42 -7.22
CA ASP A 264 -8.81 27.13 -8.43
C ASP A 264 -9.63 28.36 -8.86
N THR A 265 -10.29 29.03 -7.91
CA THR A 265 -11.02 30.27 -8.16
C THR A 265 -10.09 31.35 -8.73
N LEU A 266 -8.91 31.55 -8.15
CA LEU A 266 -7.92 32.53 -8.61
C LEU A 266 -7.47 32.24 -10.04
N VAL A 267 -7.14 30.99 -10.36
CA VAL A 267 -6.73 30.55 -11.70
C VAL A 267 -7.83 30.81 -12.72
N HIS A 268 -9.09 30.59 -12.33
CA HIS A 268 -10.24 30.82 -13.20
C HIS A 268 -10.50 32.32 -13.42
N GLU A 269 -10.49 33.14 -12.37
CA GLU A 269 -10.68 34.59 -12.45
C GLU A 269 -9.59 35.30 -13.27
N LEU A 270 -8.37 34.79 -13.22
CA LEU A 270 -7.24 35.31 -13.99
C LEU A 270 -7.16 34.75 -15.41
N GLU A 271 -8.12 33.94 -15.82
CA GLU A 271 -8.24 33.32 -17.16
C GLU A 271 -6.92 32.60 -17.58
N VAL A 272 -6.25 31.91 -16.64
CA VAL A 272 -5.04 31.17 -16.95
C VAL A 272 -5.38 30.06 -17.96
N PRO A 273 -4.70 30.01 -19.12
CA PRO A 273 -5.07 29.05 -20.16
C PRO A 273 -4.78 27.61 -19.77
N ALA A 274 -5.76 26.73 -19.97
CA ALA A 274 -5.60 25.29 -19.68
C ALA A 274 -4.53 24.63 -20.58
N ILE A 275 -4.33 25.17 -21.79
CA ILE A 275 -3.34 24.68 -22.77
C ILE A 275 -2.44 25.84 -23.17
N VAL A 276 -1.15 25.70 -22.93
CA VAL A 276 -0.13 26.64 -23.40
C VAL A 276 0.70 25.95 -24.50
N PRO A 277 0.61 26.37 -25.80
CA PRO A 277 1.46 25.82 -26.83
C PRO A 277 2.93 26.16 -26.52
N ARG A 278 3.77 25.14 -26.31
CA ARG A 278 5.22 25.37 -26.21
C ARG A 278 5.73 25.74 -27.57
N THR A 279 6.29 26.94 -27.72
CA THR A 279 7.14 27.27 -28.88
C THR A 279 8.41 26.43 -28.77
N ALA A 280 8.71 25.65 -29.81
CA ALA A 280 9.98 24.93 -29.89
C ALA A 280 11.13 25.97 -29.85
N GLU A 281 12.02 25.84 -28.86
CA GLU A 281 13.32 26.50 -28.85
C GLU A 281 14.26 25.83 -29.87
#